data_eb2807ea6636c956b936e939f729b429
#
_entry.id   eb2807ea6636c956b936e939f729b429
#
_cell.length_a   1.000
_cell.length_b   1.000
_cell.length_c   1.000
_cell.angle_alpha   90.00
_cell.angle_beta   90.00
_cell.angle_gamma   90.00
#
_symmetry.space_group_name_H-M   'P 1'
#
loop_
_entity.id
_entity.type
_entity.pdbx_description
1 polymer ?
#
loop_
_entity_poly.entity_id
_entity_poly.type
_entity_poly.pdbx_seq_one_letter_code
_entity_poly.pdbx_strand_id
1 'polypeptide(L)'
;MSLREQMETGKVYVEFGHADPADQAYEQQIEAQRQLAKTLCFDYNRTCPTDLERRAELLDSLLGSHGCSLWMEAPIHFAYGCNTQLGDHVYANFNLTVVDDGACRIGSYVMFGPNVVISTTGHPVHPSFRDKGAQFSLPVVIGDHVWIGANVTIMPGVTIGENSVIGAGSVVTRDIPANVVACGVPCRVLRAITDEDLLYYRKGMPINEDWDK
;
A
#
# COMPACT_ATOMS: atom_id res chain seq x y z
N MET A 1 18.61 -10.97 -18.69
CA MET A 1 17.68 -10.73 -17.57
C MET A 1 16.33 -10.46 -18.19
N SER A 2 15.34 -11.29 -17.90
CA SER A 2 13.99 -11.15 -18.43
C SER A 2 13.29 -9.90 -17.85
N LEU A 3 12.21 -9.44 -18.48
CA LEU A 3 11.36 -8.35 -17.96
C LEU A 3 10.91 -8.67 -16.53
N ARG A 4 10.45 -9.89 -16.30
CA ARG A 4 10.00 -10.35 -14.98
C ARG A 4 11.10 -10.22 -13.92
N GLU A 5 12.30 -10.72 -14.21
CA GLU A 5 13.43 -10.58 -13.28
C GLU A 5 13.81 -9.12 -13.00
N GLN A 6 13.71 -8.23 -14.00
CA GLN A 6 13.98 -6.81 -13.80
C GLN A 6 12.96 -6.18 -12.85
N MET A 7 11.67 -6.47 -13.04
CA MET A 7 10.59 -5.98 -12.17
C MET A 7 10.76 -6.50 -10.73
N GLU A 8 11.04 -7.78 -10.55
CA GLU A 8 11.16 -8.42 -9.23
C GLU A 8 12.43 -7.99 -8.46
N THR A 9 13.48 -7.57 -9.16
CA THR A 9 14.79 -7.24 -8.53
C THR A 9 15.09 -5.75 -8.44
N GLY A 10 14.10 -4.88 -8.73
CA GLY A 10 14.25 -3.43 -8.63
C GLY A 10 15.17 -2.82 -9.69
N LYS A 11 15.39 -3.51 -10.78
CA LYS A 11 16.14 -2.96 -11.92
C LYS A 11 15.25 -2.01 -12.72
N VAL A 12 15.90 -1.14 -13.50
CA VAL A 12 15.16 -0.30 -14.46
C VAL A 12 14.71 -1.17 -15.63
N TYR A 13 13.44 -1.06 -15.98
CA TYR A 13 12.81 -1.82 -17.07
C TYR A 13 11.89 -0.92 -17.89
N VAL A 14 11.48 -1.43 -19.05
CA VAL A 14 10.39 -0.90 -19.88
C VAL A 14 9.34 -2.01 -19.96
N GLU A 15 8.08 -1.72 -19.75
CA GLU A 15 7.03 -2.74 -19.66
C GLU A 15 6.70 -3.40 -21.00
N PHE A 16 6.86 -2.69 -22.10
CA PHE A 16 6.38 -3.12 -23.41
C PHE A 16 7.43 -2.94 -24.50
N GLY A 17 7.27 -3.68 -25.58
CA GLY A 17 8.08 -3.56 -26.78
C GLY A 17 9.28 -4.51 -26.81
N HIS A 18 9.24 -5.61 -26.06
CA HIS A 18 10.29 -6.63 -26.05
C HIS A 18 10.22 -7.50 -27.31
N ALA A 19 11.39 -7.92 -27.77
CA ALA A 19 11.50 -8.82 -28.93
C ALA A 19 11.50 -10.32 -28.52
N ASP A 20 11.86 -10.61 -27.28
CA ASP A 20 11.89 -11.99 -26.75
C ASP A 20 10.46 -12.50 -26.53
N PRO A 21 10.10 -13.71 -27.04
CA PRO A 21 8.75 -14.25 -26.91
C PRO A 21 8.29 -14.49 -25.47
N ALA A 22 9.21 -14.80 -24.54
CA ALA A 22 8.85 -15.00 -23.13
C ALA A 22 8.52 -13.67 -22.47
N ASP A 23 9.25 -12.60 -22.78
CA ASP A 23 8.97 -11.26 -22.31
C ASP A 23 7.66 -10.72 -22.92
N GLN A 24 7.38 -10.98 -24.23
CA GLN A 24 6.10 -10.63 -24.84
C GLN A 24 4.91 -11.35 -24.18
N ALA A 25 5.06 -12.62 -23.84
CA ALA A 25 4.02 -13.34 -23.11
C ALA A 25 3.79 -12.75 -21.72
N TYR A 26 4.86 -12.31 -21.05
CA TYR A 26 4.76 -11.63 -19.75
C TYR A 26 4.14 -10.24 -19.86
N GLU A 27 4.45 -9.46 -20.90
CA GLU A 27 3.78 -8.19 -21.22
C GLU A 27 2.24 -8.36 -21.33
N GLN A 28 1.81 -9.41 -22.05
CA GLN A 28 0.38 -9.71 -22.16
C GLN A 28 -0.24 -10.08 -20.82
N GLN A 29 0.48 -10.83 -19.99
CA GLN A 29 0.02 -11.22 -18.65
C GLN A 29 -0.17 -9.98 -17.75
N ILE A 30 0.83 -9.11 -17.66
CA ILE A 30 0.75 -7.91 -16.80
C ILE A 30 -0.33 -6.94 -17.27
N GLU A 31 -0.52 -6.79 -18.59
CA GLU A 31 -1.61 -5.97 -19.13
C GLU A 31 -2.98 -6.56 -18.80
N ALA A 32 -3.15 -7.88 -18.94
CA ALA A 32 -4.39 -8.54 -18.54
C ALA A 32 -4.70 -8.37 -17.05
N GLN A 33 -3.70 -8.51 -16.18
CA GLN A 33 -3.83 -8.29 -14.72
C GLN A 33 -4.24 -6.84 -14.42
N ARG A 34 -3.63 -5.86 -15.09
CA ARG A 34 -3.96 -4.43 -14.93
C ARG A 34 -5.40 -4.13 -15.37
N GLN A 35 -5.86 -4.69 -16.47
CA GLN A 35 -7.24 -4.52 -16.94
C GLN A 35 -8.24 -5.20 -15.99
N LEU A 36 -7.91 -6.39 -15.48
CA LEU A 36 -8.73 -7.07 -14.49
C LEU A 36 -8.86 -6.23 -13.21
N ALA A 37 -7.74 -5.71 -12.67
CA ALA A 37 -7.76 -4.86 -11.48
C ALA A 37 -8.65 -3.62 -11.65
N LYS A 38 -8.56 -2.95 -12.82
CA LYS A 38 -9.43 -1.79 -13.13
C LYS A 38 -10.91 -2.16 -13.12
N THR A 39 -11.26 -3.33 -13.69
CA THR A 39 -12.64 -3.82 -13.71
C THR A 39 -13.12 -4.16 -12.29
N LEU A 40 -12.31 -4.88 -11.51
CA LEU A 40 -12.67 -5.25 -10.14
C LEU A 40 -12.80 -4.01 -9.22
N CYS A 41 -11.90 -3.03 -9.34
CA CYS A 41 -12.02 -1.77 -8.61
C CYS A 41 -13.28 -1.00 -9.02
N PHE A 42 -13.61 -0.96 -10.32
CA PHE A 42 -14.83 -0.32 -10.81
C PHE A 42 -16.08 -0.98 -10.21
N ASP A 43 -16.15 -2.30 -10.22
CA ASP A 43 -17.27 -3.05 -9.68
C ASP A 43 -17.37 -2.87 -8.16
N TYR A 44 -16.25 -2.97 -7.43
CA TYR A 44 -16.19 -2.75 -5.98
C TYR A 44 -16.72 -1.37 -5.59
N ASN A 45 -16.25 -0.33 -6.27
CA ASN A 45 -16.60 1.05 -5.99
C ASN A 45 -18.07 1.38 -6.29
N ARG A 46 -18.76 0.55 -7.06
CA ARG A 46 -20.18 0.69 -7.39
C ARG A 46 -21.11 -0.30 -6.65
N THR A 47 -20.51 -1.26 -5.96
CA THR A 47 -21.28 -2.24 -5.15
C THR A 47 -21.87 -1.53 -3.93
N CYS A 48 -23.14 -1.87 -3.62
CA CYS A 48 -23.81 -1.33 -2.45
C CYS A 48 -22.97 -1.56 -1.17
N PRO A 49 -22.76 -0.55 -0.31
CA PRO A 49 -21.98 -0.71 0.90
C PRO A 49 -22.45 -1.81 1.85
N THR A 50 -23.75 -2.16 1.79
CA THR A 50 -24.34 -3.22 2.62
C THR A 50 -24.28 -4.62 2.00
N ASP A 51 -23.84 -4.74 0.74
CA ASP A 51 -23.64 -6.02 0.06
C ASP A 51 -22.24 -6.55 0.38
N LEU A 52 -22.09 -7.04 1.63
CA LEU A 52 -20.79 -7.45 2.17
C LEU A 52 -20.24 -8.70 1.48
N GLU A 53 -21.11 -9.61 1.06
CA GLU A 53 -20.72 -10.84 0.35
C GLU A 53 -20.08 -10.50 -1.01
N ARG A 54 -20.75 -9.66 -1.81
CA ARG A 54 -20.22 -9.24 -3.10
C ARG A 54 -18.92 -8.43 -2.97
N ARG A 55 -18.83 -7.59 -1.96
CA ARG A 55 -17.60 -6.82 -1.68
C ARG A 55 -16.44 -7.74 -1.31
N ALA A 56 -16.67 -8.77 -0.49
CA ALA A 56 -15.66 -9.76 -0.14
C ALA A 56 -15.18 -10.54 -1.38
N GLU A 57 -16.07 -11.07 -2.20
CA GLU A 57 -15.73 -11.77 -3.45
C GLU A 57 -14.84 -10.92 -4.39
N LEU A 58 -15.14 -9.63 -4.49
CA LEU A 58 -14.38 -8.71 -5.34
C LEU A 58 -12.98 -8.47 -4.79
N LEU A 59 -12.82 -8.35 -3.46
CA LEU A 59 -11.51 -8.24 -2.82
C LEU A 59 -10.71 -9.54 -2.92
N ASP A 60 -11.34 -10.71 -2.75
CA ASP A 60 -10.72 -12.03 -2.95
C ASP A 60 -10.18 -12.19 -4.37
N SER A 61 -10.89 -11.63 -5.35
CA SER A 61 -10.50 -11.69 -6.76
C SER A 61 -9.42 -10.66 -7.13
N LEU A 62 -9.38 -9.52 -6.43
CA LEU A 62 -8.48 -8.40 -6.70
C LEU A 62 -7.10 -8.60 -6.08
N LEU A 63 -7.07 -9.02 -4.82
CA LEU A 63 -5.85 -9.00 -4.00
C LEU A 63 -5.04 -10.29 -4.19
N GLY A 64 -3.72 -10.18 -4.09
CA GLY A 64 -2.83 -11.35 -4.13
C GLY A 64 -3.08 -12.31 -2.99
N SER A 65 -3.31 -11.80 -1.80
CA SER A 65 -3.84 -12.51 -0.63
C SER A 65 -4.28 -11.53 0.46
N HIS A 66 -5.17 -11.96 1.32
CA HIS A 66 -5.46 -11.26 2.56
C HIS A 66 -5.88 -12.24 3.67
N GLY A 67 -5.74 -11.77 4.93
CA GLY A 67 -6.20 -12.50 6.10
C GLY A 67 -7.68 -12.27 6.38
N CYS A 68 -8.13 -12.67 7.57
CA CYS A 68 -9.51 -12.48 7.99
C CYS A 68 -9.82 -11.01 8.36
N SER A 69 -11.11 -10.68 8.40
CA SER A 69 -11.60 -9.37 8.86
C SER A 69 -11.02 -8.17 8.09
N LEU A 70 -10.85 -8.30 6.79
CA LEU A 70 -10.48 -7.19 5.92
C LEU A 70 -11.69 -6.27 5.71
N TRP A 71 -11.49 -4.96 5.91
CA TRP A 71 -12.50 -3.95 5.62
C TRP A 71 -11.90 -2.78 4.84
N MET A 72 -12.46 -2.50 3.67
CA MET A 72 -12.05 -1.35 2.85
C MET A 72 -13.26 -0.47 2.52
N GLU A 73 -13.17 0.81 2.79
CA GLU A 73 -14.18 1.77 2.34
C GLU A 73 -13.98 2.14 0.87
N ALA A 74 -15.07 2.19 0.13
CA ALA A 74 -15.02 2.63 -1.26
C ALA A 74 -14.96 4.17 -1.35
N PRO A 75 -14.31 4.73 -2.40
CA PRO A 75 -13.63 3.99 -3.46
C PRO A 75 -12.24 3.51 -3.09
N ILE A 76 -11.80 2.43 -3.76
CA ILE A 76 -10.41 1.92 -3.73
C ILE A 76 -9.82 1.96 -5.13
N HIS A 77 -8.49 2.03 -5.22
CA HIS A 77 -7.76 2.04 -6.49
C HIS A 77 -6.50 1.18 -6.39
N PHE A 78 -6.41 0.18 -7.25
CA PHE A 78 -5.23 -0.68 -7.38
C PHE A 78 -4.76 -0.70 -8.83
N ALA A 79 -3.44 -0.66 -9.03
CA ALA A 79 -2.86 -0.83 -10.36
C ALA A 79 -2.98 -2.27 -10.83
N TYR A 80 -2.63 -3.22 -9.97
CA TYR A 80 -2.70 -4.66 -10.21
C TYR A 80 -3.52 -5.41 -9.16
N GLY A 81 -3.45 -5.02 -7.90
CA GLY A 81 -4.07 -5.71 -6.77
C GLY A 81 -3.39 -7.04 -6.43
N CYS A 82 -3.12 -7.88 -7.42
CA CYS A 82 -2.52 -9.19 -7.22
C CYS A 82 -1.08 -9.15 -6.64
N ASN A 83 -0.42 -7.99 -6.67
CA ASN A 83 0.89 -7.80 -6.05
C ASN A 83 0.80 -7.29 -4.60
N THR A 84 -0.42 -7.05 -4.11
CA THR A 84 -0.69 -6.59 -2.75
C THR A 84 -1.14 -7.76 -1.87
N GLN A 85 -0.48 -7.91 -0.72
CA GLN A 85 -0.78 -8.92 0.30
C GLN A 85 -1.06 -8.21 1.63
N LEU A 86 -2.13 -8.61 2.31
CA LEU A 86 -2.54 -8.05 3.59
C LEU A 86 -2.69 -9.15 4.65
N GLY A 87 -2.35 -8.80 5.90
CA GLY A 87 -2.60 -9.65 7.06
C GLY A 87 -4.05 -9.61 7.53
N ASP A 88 -4.26 -10.05 8.76
CA ASP A 88 -5.56 -10.07 9.43
C ASP A 88 -5.97 -8.69 9.93
N HIS A 89 -7.29 -8.45 10.03
CA HIS A 89 -7.87 -7.25 10.66
C HIS A 89 -7.37 -5.92 10.08
N VAL A 90 -7.19 -5.85 8.77
CA VAL A 90 -6.79 -4.62 8.10
C VAL A 90 -8.02 -3.75 7.81
N TYR A 91 -7.92 -2.48 8.17
CA TYR A 91 -8.92 -1.47 7.86
C TYR A 91 -8.37 -0.40 6.93
N ALA A 92 -9.05 -0.14 5.82
CA ALA A 92 -8.74 0.98 4.94
C ALA A 92 -9.94 1.94 4.81
N ASN A 93 -9.70 3.21 5.10
CA ASN A 93 -10.66 4.28 4.88
C ASN A 93 -10.71 4.69 3.39
N PHE A 94 -11.59 5.63 3.05
CA PHE A 94 -11.87 6.07 1.67
C PHE A 94 -10.63 6.45 0.87
N ASN A 95 -10.65 6.14 -0.42
CA ASN A 95 -9.63 6.51 -1.40
C ASN A 95 -8.24 5.91 -1.13
N LEU A 96 -8.16 4.68 -0.59
CA LEU A 96 -6.88 3.96 -0.61
C LEU A 96 -6.46 3.74 -2.07
N THR A 97 -5.27 4.21 -2.42
CA THR A 97 -4.67 4.05 -3.74
C THR A 97 -3.36 3.29 -3.64
N VAL A 98 -3.24 2.16 -4.34
CA VAL A 98 -2.03 1.34 -4.36
C VAL A 98 -1.56 1.16 -5.80
N VAL A 99 -0.39 1.72 -6.10
CA VAL A 99 0.30 1.53 -7.39
C VAL A 99 1.30 0.40 -7.19
N ASP A 100 0.81 -0.82 -7.33
CA ASP A 100 1.48 -2.06 -6.97
C ASP A 100 2.08 -2.81 -8.17
N ASP A 101 2.90 -2.12 -8.97
CA ASP A 101 3.71 -2.78 -10.01
C ASP A 101 4.74 -3.74 -9.41
N GLY A 102 5.22 -3.46 -8.20
CA GLY A 102 6.03 -4.35 -7.36
C GLY A 102 5.26 -4.83 -6.15
N ALA A 103 5.89 -5.67 -5.34
CA ALA A 103 5.28 -6.23 -4.14
C ALA A 103 4.91 -5.16 -3.10
N CYS A 104 3.66 -5.20 -2.62
CA CYS A 104 3.18 -4.42 -1.49
C CYS A 104 2.75 -5.40 -0.37
N ARG A 105 3.43 -5.37 0.76
CA ARG A 105 3.15 -6.27 1.90
C ARG A 105 2.70 -5.45 3.09
N ILE A 106 1.51 -5.76 3.57
CA ILE A 106 0.84 -5.05 4.67
C ILE A 106 0.55 -6.08 5.76
N GLY A 107 1.03 -5.84 6.96
CA GLY A 107 0.85 -6.71 8.11
C GLY A 107 -0.58 -6.73 8.66
N SER A 108 -0.74 -7.39 9.79
CA SER A 108 -2.02 -7.50 10.50
C SER A 108 -2.31 -6.27 11.35
N TYR A 109 -3.61 -6.00 11.58
CA TYR A 109 -4.09 -4.87 12.40
C TYR A 109 -3.64 -3.50 11.90
N VAL A 110 -3.37 -3.37 10.60
CA VAL A 110 -3.00 -2.08 10.00
C VAL A 110 -4.25 -1.26 9.72
N MET A 111 -4.19 0.03 10.07
CA MET A 111 -5.26 0.98 9.81
C MET A 111 -4.79 2.09 8.89
N PHE A 112 -5.55 2.33 7.82
CA PHE A 112 -5.33 3.44 6.90
C PHE A 112 -6.40 4.50 7.07
N GLY A 113 -5.98 5.76 7.26
CA GLY A 113 -6.84 6.92 7.12
C GLY A 113 -7.23 7.17 5.65
N PRO A 114 -8.14 8.13 5.38
CA PRO A 114 -8.57 8.43 4.03
C PRO A 114 -7.44 9.02 3.17
N ASN A 115 -7.52 8.79 1.85
CA ASN A 115 -6.61 9.32 0.84
C ASN A 115 -5.15 8.90 1.05
N VAL A 116 -4.90 7.69 1.51
CA VAL A 116 -3.54 7.14 1.56
C VAL A 116 -3.13 6.65 0.19
N VAL A 117 -1.90 6.99 -0.22
CA VAL A 117 -1.28 6.54 -1.46
C VAL A 117 -0.04 5.71 -1.16
N ILE A 118 0.03 4.51 -1.71
CA ILE A 118 1.20 3.64 -1.66
C ILE A 118 1.68 3.44 -3.09
N SER A 119 2.95 3.73 -3.36
CA SER A 119 3.55 3.43 -4.66
C SER A 119 4.76 2.51 -4.48
N THR A 120 4.76 1.41 -5.20
CA THR A 120 5.93 0.52 -5.31
C THR A 120 6.77 0.85 -6.53
N THR A 121 6.31 1.76 -7.39
CA THR A 121 6.99 2.09 -8.65
C THR A 121 7.38 3.56 -8.76
N GLY A 122 8.37 3.82 -9.57
CA GLY A 122 8.85 5.14 -9.91
C GLY A 122 9.58 5.15 -11.25
N HIS A 123 9.99 6.35 -11.69
CA HIS A 123 10.73 6.54 -12.93
C HIS A 123 12.11 7.10 -12.67
N PRO A 124 13.12 6.77 -13.49
CA PRO A 124 14.43 7.44 -13.43
C PRO A 124 14.29 8.96 -13.58
N VAL A 125 15.10 9.70 -12.81
CA VAL A 125 15.03 11.16 -12.78
C VAL A 125 15.39 11.80 -14.12
N HIS A 126 16.37 11.22 -14.84
CA HIS A 126 16.80 11.77 -16.12
C HIS A 126 15.74 11.54 -17.22
N PRO A 127 15.32 12.57 -17.98
CA PRO A 127 14.22 12.49 -18.94
C PRO A 127 14.45 11.48 -20.06
N SER A 128 15.70 11.31 -20.54
CA SER A 128 16.02 10.37 -21.63
C SER A 128 15.63 8.90 -21.35
N PHE A 129 15.47 8.53 -20.09
CA PHE A 129 14.96 7.22 -19.69
C PHE A 129 13.42 7.20 -19.70
N ARG A 130 12.80 8.28 -19.19
CA ARG A 130 11.33 8.39 -19.12
C ARG A 130 10.71 8.48 -20.52
N ASP A 131 11.38 9.15 -21.45
CA ASP A 131 10.95 9.23 -22.86
C ASP A 131 10.86 7.84 -23.53
N LYS A 132 11.56 6.86 -22.97
CA LYS A 132 11.51 5.45 -23.37
C LYS A 132 10.54 4.60 -22.54
N GLY A 133 9.80 5.22 -21.62
CA GLY A 133 8.91 4.51 -20.70
C GLY A 133 9.63 3.76 -19.57
N ALA A 134 10.91 4.07 -19.30
CA ALA A 134 11.67 3.38 -18.26
C ALA A 134 11.10 3.65 -16.86
N GLN A 135 10.98 2.60 -16.06
CA GLN A 135 10.52 2.63 -14.68
C GLN A 135 11.29 1.60 -13.84
N PHE A 136 11.09 1.63 -12.54
CA PHE A 136 11.62 0.65 -11.58
C PHE A 136 10.55 0.35 -10.54
N SER A 137 10.58 -0.85 -9.96
CA SER A 137 9.70 -1.23 -8.86
C SER A 137 10.50 -1.69 -7.66
N LEU A 138 10.17 -1.13 -6.48
CA LEU A 138 10.78 -1.48 -5.20
C LEU A 138 9.66 -1.84 -4.21
N PRO A 139 9.80 -2.95 -3.46
CA PRO A 139 8.75 -3.40 -2.57
C PRO A 139 8.46 -2.37 -1.47
N VAL A 140 7.19 -2.23 -1.10
CA VAL A 140 6.78 -1.52 0.11
C VAL A 140 6.35 -2.55 1.15
N VAL A 141 6.83 -2.37 2.39
CA VAL A 141 6.50 -3.24 3.52
C VAL A 141 5.95 -2.39 4.68
N ILE A 142 4.79 -2.76 5.19
CA ILE A 142 4.18 -2.15 6.38
C ILE A 142 4.01 -3.26 7.41
N GLY A 143 4.63 -3.09 8.57
CA GLY A 143 4.56 -4.05 9.68
C GLY A 143 3.19 -4.11 10.35
N ASP A 144 3.05 -5.00 11.32
CA ASP A 144 1.82 -5.18 12.07
C ASP A 144 1.50 -3.96 12.96
N HIS A 145 0.21 -3.75 13.23
CA HIS A 145 -0.29 -2.69 14.13
C HIS A 145 0.11 -1.26 13.73
N VAL A 146 0.42 -1.02 12.46
CA VAL A 146 0.76 0.33 11.97
C VAL A 146 -0.51 1.14 11.72
N TRP A 147 -0.52 2.37 12.19
CA TRP A 147 -1.56 3.35 11.86
C TRP A 147 -1.03 4.41 10.89
N ILE A 148 -1.60 4.46 9.71
CA ILE A 148 -1.29 5.47 8.67
C ILE A 148 -2.38 6.53 8.69
N GLY A 149 -2.00 7.77 9.00
CA GLY A 149 -2.91 8.92 9.02
C GLY A 149 -3.44 9.31 7.64
N ALA A 150 -4.43 10.20 7.62
CA ALA A 150 -5.04 10.68 6.38
C ALA A 150 -4.02 11.41 5.46
N ASN A 151 -4.20 11.29 4.14
CA ASN A 151 -3.38 11.96 3.12
C ASN A 151 -1.87 11.65 3.22
N VAL A 152 -1.51 10.45 3.66
CA VAL A 152 -0.11 9.98 3.67
C VAL A 152 0.25 9.40 2.32
N THR A 153 1.47 9.72 1.86
CA THR A 153 2.07 9.11 0.67
C THR A 153 3.28 8.28 1.07
N ILE A 154 3.32 7.01 0.66
CA ILE A 154 4.43 6.08 0.90
C ILE A 154 5.14 5.81 -0.43
N MET A 155 6.45 6.09 -0.46
CA MET A 155 7.27 6.03 -1.67
C MET A 155 7.85 4.62 -1.89
N PRO A 156 8.27 4.29 -3.13
CA PRO A 156 8.84 2.98 -3.45
C PRO A 156 10.03 2.60 -2.55
N GLY A 157 10.08 1.34 -2.15
CA GLY A 157 11.17 0.75 -1.37
C GLY A 157 11.12 1.02 0.13
N VAL A 158 10.06 1.67 0.63
CA VAL A 158 9.93 2.01 2.05
C VAL A 158 9.46 0.82 2.87
N THR A 159 10.12 0.63 4.02
CA THR A 159 9.66 -0.26 5.11
C THR A 159 9.20 0.59 6.30
N ILE A 160 7.98 0.33 6.80
CA ILE A 160 7.45 0.92 8.04
C ILE A 160 7.39 -0.19 9.08
N GLY A 161 8.17 -0.03 10.16
CA GLY A 161 8.24 -0.99 11.26
C GLY A 161 6.93 -1.08 12.05
N GLU A 162 6.71 -2.23 12.65
CA GLU A 162 5.52 -2.56 13.44
C GLU A 162 5.22 -1.53 14.55
N ASN A 163 3.95 -1.48 14.97
CA ASN A 163 3.44 -0.61 16.03
C ASN A 163 3.63 0.90 15.78
N SER A 164 4.05 1.32 14.59
CA SER A 164 4.35 2.73 14.33
C SER A 164 3.13 3.52 13.87
N VAL A 165 3.15 4.82 14.11
CA VAL A 165 2.11 5.77 13.70
C VAL A 165 2.72 6.77 12.72
N ILE A 166 2.11 6.89 11.54
CA ILE A 166 2.46 7.92 10.55
C ILE A 166 1.42 9.03 10.59
N GLY A 167 1.84 10.22 11.01
CA GLY A 167 0.97 11.38 11.12
C GLY A 167 0.41 11.83 9.78
N ALA A 168 -0.83 12.33 9.79
CA ALA A 168 -1.55 12.77 8.60
C ALA A 168 -0.75 13.79 7.76
N GLY A 169 -0.91 13.73 6.42
CA GLY A 169 -0.23 14.61 5.47
C GLY A 169 1.26 14.33 5.27
N SER A 170 1.77 13.22 5.76
CA SER A 170 3.19 12.89 5.65
C SER A 170 3.56 12.31 4.28
N VAL A 171 4.81 12.53 3.86
CA VAL A 171 5.42 11.86 2.71
C VAL A 171 6.58 11.00 3.20
N VAL A 172 6.38 9.68 3.21
CA VAL A 172 7.36 8.71 3.70
C VAL A 172 8.31 8.34 2.58
N THR A 173 9.55 8.84 2.67
CA THR A 173 10.59 8.70 1.64
C THR A 173 11.75 7.81 2.07
N ARG A 174 11.72 7.26 3.28
CA ARG A 174 12.73 6.39 3.90
C ARG A 174 12.07 5.48 4.90
N ASP A 175 12.74 4.41 5.25
CA ASP A 175 12.31 3.48 6.28
C ASP A 175 12.02 4.18 7.61
N ILE A 176 10.95 3.72 8.26
CA ILE A 176 10.55 4.14 9.59
C ILE A 176 10.75 2.95 10.54
N PRO A 177 11.49 3.11 11.64
CA PRO A 177 11.68 2.03 12.60
C PRO A 177 10.37 1.68 13.31
N ALA A 178 10.33 0.53 13.98
CA ALA A 178 9.20 0.09 14.79
C ALA A 178 9.01 0.97 16.03
N ASN A 179 7.79 0.98 16.57
CA ASN A 179 7.42 1.60 17.86
C ASN A 179 7.68 3.12 17.93
N VAL A 180 7.40 3.84 16.84
CA VAL A 180 7.59 5.29 16.79
C VAL A 180 6.36 6.03 16.25
N VAL A 181 6.26 7.30 16.58
CA VAL A 181 5.42 8.28 15.90
C VAL A 181 6.33 9.07 14.94
N ALA A 182 5.97 9.07 13.65
CA ALA A 182 6.68 9.80 12.60
C ALA A 182 5.72 10.70 11.83
N CYS A 183 6.16 11.86 11.37
CA CYS A 183 5.33 12.75 10.57
C CYS A 183 6.15 13.73 9.72
N GLY A 184 5.47 14.43 8.83
CA GLY A 184 5.99 15.57 8.06
C GLY A 184 6.37 15.27 6.61
N VAL A 185 6.85 16.29 5.91
CA VAL A 185 7.28 16.26 4.50
C VAL A 185 8.70 16.84 4.42
N PRO A 186 9.71 15.98 4.24
CA PRO A 186 9.68 14.53 4.29
C PRO A 186 9.42 13.99 5.71
N CYS A 187 8.80 12.81 5.81
CA CYS A 187 8.47 12.17 7.09
C CYS A 187 9.72 11.86 7.90
N ARG A 188 9.68 12.16 9.20
CA ARG A 188 10.76 11.90 10.16
C ARG A 188 10.20 11.38 11.47
N VAL A 189 10.97 10.55 12.16
CA VAL A 189 10.64 10.13 13.52
C VAL A 189 10.53 11.37 14.41
N LEU A 190 9.40 11.50 15.07
CA LEU A 190 9.11 12.57 16.02
C LEU A 190 9.46 12.13 17.44
N ARG A 191 9.05 10.91 17.83
CA ARG A 191 9.30 10.31 19.15
C ARG A 191 9.07 8.79 19.14
N ALA A 192 9.57 8.11 20.13
CA ALA A 192 9.18 6.74 20.43
C ALA A 192 7.73 6.70 20.99
N ILE A 193 7.08 5.56 20.82
CA ILE A 193 5.86 5.19 21.58
C ILE A 193 6.32 4.67 22.93
N THR A 194 5.65 5.08 24.02
CA THR A 194 6.02 4.78 25.40
C THR A 194 4.79 4.39 26.21
N ASP A 195 4.99 3.93 27.44
CA ASP A 195 3.89 3.57 28.37
C ASP A 195 2.97 4.76 28.69
N GLU A 196 3.43 6.00 28.48
CA GLU A 196 2.56 7.19 28.60
C GLU A 196 1.42 7.16 27.56
N ASP A 197 1.66 6.56 26.39
CA ASP A 197 0.64 6.40 25.33
C ASP A 197 -0.46 5.37 25.73
N LEU A 198 -0.24 4.56 26.77
CA LEU A 198 -1.28 3.72 27.38
C LEU A 198 -2.22 4.52 28.29
N LEU A 199 -1.76 5.65 28.79
CA LEU A 199 -2.51 6.47 29.74
C LEU A 199 -3.24 7.62 29.08
N TYR A 200 -2.67 8.15 28.00
CA TYR A 200 -3.18 9.36 27.34
C TYR A 200 -3.23 9.17 25.81
N TYR A 201 -4.42 9.31 25.22
CA TYR A 201 -4.56 9.32 23.74
C TYR A 201 -4.14 10.67 23.13
N ARG A 202 -4.05 11.73 23.95
CA ARG A 202 -3.55 13.05 23.60
C ARG A 202 -3.10 13.75 24.89
N LYS A 203 -2.17 14.70 24.79
CA LYS A 203 -1.66 15.46 25.93
C LYS A 203 -2.81 16.01 26.79
N GLY A 204 -2.83 15.59 28.06
CA GLY A 204 -3.84 15.98 29.04
C GLY A 204 -5.23 15.35 28.84
N MET A 205 -5.37 14.38 27.95
CA MET A 205 -6.62 13.65 27.69
C MET A 205 -6.41 12.17 27.98
N PRO A 206 -6.80 11.69 29.17
CA PRO A 206 -6.59 10.30 29.56
C PRO A 206 -7.49 9.35 28.76
N ILE A 207 -6.99 8.13 28.56
CA ILE A 207 -7.80 7.00 28.11
C ILE A 207 -8.77 6.66 29.24
N ASN A 208 -10.04 6.36 28.92
CA ASN A 208 -11.05 6.07 29.93
C ASN A 208 -10.67 4.82 30.74
N GLU A 209 -10.91 4.85 32.05
CA GLU A 209 -10.61 3.74 32.97
C GLU A 209 -11.34 2.42 32.63
N ASP A 210 -12.40 2.48 31.81
CA ASP A 210 -13.23 1.34 31.41
C ASP A 210 -12.88 0.76 30.06
N TRP A 211 -11.76 1.14 29.44
CA TRP A 211 -11.40 0.68 28.11
C TRP A 211 -11.17 -0.83 28.01
N ASP A 212 -10.67 -1.45 29.07
CA ASP A 212 -10.37 -2.89 29.14
C ASP A 212 -11.56 -3.77 29.63
N LYS A 213 -12.75 -3.19 29.75
CA LYS A 213 -14.00 -3.89 30.12
C LYS A 213 -14.91 -4.04 28.90
#